data_a562a4497ba0c955d969299e07c4a617
#
_entry.id   a562a4497ba0c955d969299e07c4a617
#
_cell.length_a   1.000
_cell.length_b   1.000
_cell.length_c   1.000
_cell.angle_alpha   90.00
_cell.angle_beta   90.00
_cell.angle_gamma   90.00
#
_symmetry.space_group_name_H-M   'P 1'
#
loop_
_entity.id
_entity.type
_entity.pdbx_description
1 polymer ?
#
loop_
_entity_poly.entity_id
_entity_poly.type
_entity_poly.pdbx_seq_one_letter_code
_entity_poly.pdbx_strand_id
1 'polypeptide(L)'
;MRLDTIIRNARIHTMEDKDAPAPEAVGIAGGRIVAFDDELEGLYASAGEVVDAAELTGAVGVPTVVPGFIDAHCHTTWFGLTLASVDVENCPGGLDEVYDRLKAAAEKLPDGEWVQATGYSHHDYDGSYPDIAVLDQITGDRPLFMRQVSGHSAIVNTAALTAAGMLEPGYTDPPGGKVVRDAEGHPTGLVEETAQTQVQDLIRPYSVETVVHALDLATAYYAKEGITSFGEAGIAAGWIGHSPLEVYAYQQARQAGLLRARAQLMPVIDALHPIHGHAADTPELGLDLGMVTGFGDDEIRLGPVKIFMDGALSGRTAALHEPYVGQSDAGYLQDDPEVLRAQTLAAYRSGWSLAVHAIGDRAVDEAIHNITAAVDECGPRAFPNRIEHAGMIRTEQLPVLAEYGIAVTPQAAFFDNIGDGMLDAIGEERAHLLYRGHSFLEAGVTLAGSSDRPCAEGNVLRGMQLFMTRLTRSGRVSGPSHERLSAHEALAAYTSGAAAAMGMTGTHAGRAGELTRGALADLVIVTGDPLDTAAEAVTGLGVKATMRGGQWTHR
;
A
#
# COMPACT_ATOMS: atom_id res chain seq x y z
N MET A 1 28.01 -22.92 -17.43
CA MET A 1 26.75 -22.65 -16.68
C MET A 1 25.64 -22.61 -17.72
N ARG A 2 24.50 -23.23 -17.48
CA ARG A 2 23.32 -23.09 -18.36
C ARG A 2 22.49 -21.94 -17.80
N LEU A 3 22.10 -21.01 -18.67
CA LEU A 3 21.20 -19.92 -18.32
C LEU A 3 19.74 -20.38 -18.51
N ASP A 4 18.86 -19.91 -17.63
CA ASP A 4 17.43 -20.14 -17.76
C ASP A 4 16.86 -19.19 -18.81
N THR A 5 17.21 -17.90 -18.72
CA THR A 5 16.74 -16.85 -19.63
C THR A 5 17.88 -15.88 -19.95
N ILE A 6 17.94 -15.40 -21.20
CA ILE A 6 18.71 -14.23 -21.61
C ILE A 6 17.71 -13.20 -22.16
N ILE A 7 17.77 -11.96 -21.68
CA ILE A 7 17.05 -10.82 -22.24
C ILE A 7 18.08 -9.96 -22.98
N ARG A 8 17.82 -9.56 -24.20
CA ARG A 8 18.72 -8.77 -25.05
C ARG A 8 18.00 -7.65 -25.79
N ASN A 9 18.78 -6.78 -26.43
CA ASN A 9 18.28 -5.65 -27.24
C ASN A 9 17.41 -4.70 -26.38
N ALA A 10 17.87 -4.41 -25.17
CA ALA A 10 17.25 -3.48 -24.21
C ALA A 10 18.30 -2.55 -23.63
N ARG A 11 17.90 -1.36 -23.21
CA ARG A 11 18.68 -0.56 -22.28
C ARG A 11 18.38 -1.05 -20.86
N ILE A 12 19.41 -1.43 -20.09
CA ILE A 12 19.21 -2.00 -18.75
C ILE A 12 19.70 -1.00 -17.69
N HIS A 13 18.78 -0.45 -16.92
CA HIS A 13 19.12 0.37 -15.76
C HIS A 13 19.31 -0.53 -14.54
N THR A 14 20.55 -0.71 -14.11
CA THR A 14 20.88 -1.58 -12.98
C THR A 14 20.49 -0.98 -11.64
N MET A 15 20.38 0.34 -11.55
CA MET A 15 20.15 1.11 -10.33
C MET A 15 21.27 0.98 -9.27
N GLU A 16 22.41 0.38 -9.60
CA GLU A 16 23.60 0.29 -8.73
C GLU A 16 24.46 1.56 -8.80
N ASP A 17 24.77 2.01 -10.02
CA ASP A 17 25.55 3.20 -10.29
C ASP A 17 24.93 3.97 -11.46
N LYS A 18 24.47 5.19 -11.20
CA LYS A 18 23.81 6.05 -12.19
C LYS A 18 24.72 6.50 -13.34
N ASP A 19 26.04 6.51 -13.10
CA ASP A 19 27.04 6.98 -14.05
C ASP A 19 27.66 5.81 -14.86
N ALA A 20 27.34 4.56 -14.53
CA ALA A 20 27.81 3.40 -15.27
C ALA A 20 27.07 3.24 -16.62
N PRO A 21 27.76 2.78 -17.69
CA PRO A 21 27.10 2.45 -18.95
C PRO A 21 26.01 1.41 -18.74
N ALA A 22 24.83 1.65 -19.33
CA ALA A 22 23.73 0.70 -19.27
C ALA A 22 24.04 -0.55 -20.12
N PRO A 23 23.99 -1.77 -19.55
CA PRO A 23 24.10 -2.99 -20.34
C PRO A 23 22.94 -3.12 -21.34
N GLU A 24 23.14 -3.93 -22.41
CA GLU A 24 22.14 -4.21 -23.44
C GLU A 24 21.56 -5.62 -23.36
N ALA A 25 22.21 -6.50 -22.54
CA ALA A 25 21.76 -7.86 -22.32
C ALA A 25 22.02 -8.33 -20.89
N VAL A 26 21.13 -9.16 -20.36
CA VAL A 26 21.22 -9.77 -19.02
C VAL A 26 20.91 -11.27 -19.08
N GLY A 27 21.73 -12.05 -18.37
CA GLY A 27 21.58 -13.49 -18.20
C GLY A 27 21.10 -13.87 -16.81
N ILE A 28 20.14 -14.79 -16.76
CA ILE A 28 19.46 -15.23 -15.56
C ILE A 28 19.65 -16.74 -15.38
N ALA A 29 19.98 -17.17 -14.17
CA ALA A 29 20.04 -18.56 -13.80
C ALA A 29 19.64 -18.75 -12.33
N GLY A 30 18.80 -19.75 -12.04
CA GLY A 30 18.34 -20.06 -10.69
C GLY A 30 17.63 -18.92 -10.01
N GLY A 31 16.89 -18.13 -10.76
CA GLY A 31 16.14 -16.98 -10.26
C GLY A 31 16.98 -15.75 -9.92
N ARG A 32 18.26 -15.71 -10.37
CA ARG A 32 19.20 -14.62 -10.07
C ARG A 32 19.86 -14.07 -11.33
N ILE A 33 20.25 -12.80 -11.28
CA ILE A 33 21.11 -12.16 -12.27
C ILE A 33 22.52 -12.75 -12.17
N VAL A 34 23.10 -13.19 -13.29
CA VAL A 34 24.41 -13.86 -13.27
C VAL A 34 25.43 -13.27 -14.24
N ALA A 35 25.03 -12.63 -15.32
CA ALA A 35 25.93 -12.11 -16.35
C ALA A 35 25.30 -10.96 -17.15
N PHE A 36 26.15 -10.15 -17.79
CA PHE A 36 25.75 -9.06 -18.69
C PHE A 36 26.62 -9.08 -19.95
N ASP A 37 26.06 -8.62 -21.08
CA ASP A 37 26.72 -8.29 -22.35
C ASP A 37 27.73 -9.36 -22.83
N ASP A 38 29.01 -9.01 -22.93
CA ASP A 38 30.09 -9.88 -23.46
C ASP A 38 30.23 -11.21 -22.69
N GLU A 39 29.81 -11.25 -21.42
CA GLU A 39 29.86 -12.47 -20.63
C GLU A 39 28.83 -13.53 -21.09
N LEU A 40 27.86 -13.09 -21.90
CA LEU A 40 26.84 -13.94 -22.49
C LEU A 40 27.30 -14.57 -23.81
N GLU A 41 28.49 -14.18 -24.34
CA GLU A 41 29.01 -14.78 -25.56
C GLU A 41 29.12 -16.30 -25.44
N GLY A 42 28.62 -17.00 -26.44
CA GLY A 42 28.59 -18.47 -26.50
C GLY A 42 27.53 -19.13 -25.61
N LEU A 43 26.79 -18.39 -24.76
CA LEU A 43 25.74 -18.92 -23.89
C LEU A 43 24.35 -18.92 -24.52
N TYR A 44 24.11 -18.11 -25.55
CA TYR A 44 22.80 -17.97 -26.22
C TYR A 44 22.25 -19.32 -26.74
N ALA A 45 23.09 -20.16 -27.32
CA ALA A 45 22.66 -21.44 -27.90
C ALA A 45 22.26 -22.48 -26.82
N SER A 46 22.68 -22.28 -25.58
CA SER A 46 22.42 -23.18 -24.45
C SER A 46 21.41 -22.62 -23.45
N ALA A 47 20.95 -21.39 -23.63
CA ALA A 47 19.93 -20.77 -22.78
C ALA A 47 18.57 -21.49 -22.94
N GLY A 48 17.82 -21.55 -21.86
CA GLY A 48 16.47 -22.12 -21.86
C GLY A 48 15.51 -21.28 -22.71
N GLU A 49 15.61 -19.96 -22.57
CA GLU A 49 14.86 -18.96 -23.34
C GLU A 49 15.77 -17.77 -23.70
N VAL A 50 15.56 -17.21 -24.89
CA VAL A 50 16.16 -15.93 -25.31
C VAL A 50 15.03 -14.99 -25.68
N VAL A 51 14.92 -13.89 -24.94
CA VAL A 51 13.89 -12.86 -25.14
C VAL A 51 14.51 -11.65 -25.80
N ASP A 52 13.98 -11.28 -26.93
CA ASP A 52 14.31 -10.04 -27.63
C ASP A 52 13.34 -8.94 -27.15
N ALA A 53 13.84 -8.00 -26.37
CA ALA A 53 13.01 -6.96 -25.77
C ALA A 53 12.42 -6.03 -26.85
N ALA A 54 13.13 -5.81 -27.96
CA ALA A 54 12.64 -4.98 -29.05
C ALA A 54 11.45 -5.64 -29.79
N GLU A 55 11.46 -6.96 -29.96
CA GLU A 55 10.32 -7.70 -30.51
C GLU A 55 9.12 -7.66 -29.56
N LEU A 56 9.37 -7.82 -28.25
CA LEU A 56 8.33 -7.82 -27.22
C LEU A 56 7.61 -6.46 -27.10
N THR A 57 8.33 -5.35 -27.23
CA THR A 57 7.76 -3.99 -27.11
C THR A 57 7.16 -3.44 -28.40
N GLY A 58 7.42 -4.10 -29.55
CA GLY A 58 6.85 -3.67 -30.85
C GLY A 58 7.54 -2.45 -31.46
N ALA A 59 8.81 -2.22 -31.16
CA ALA A 59 9.72 -1.27 -31.82
C ALA A 59 9.33 0.23 -31.77
N VAL A 60 8.55 0.67 -30.79
CA VAL A 60 8.35 2.10 -30.53
C VAL A 60 9.25 2.52 -29.36
N GLY A 61 10.37 3.19 -29.68
CA GLY A 61 11.37 3.61 -28.69
C GLY A 61 12.43 2.54 -28.38
N VAL A 62 13.30 2.83 -27.40
CA VAL A 62 14.28 1.86 -26.89
C VAL A 62 13.64 1.08 -25.76
N PRO A 63 13.42 -0.25 -25.91
CA PRO A 63 12.89 -1.05 -24.82
C PRO A 63 13.86 -0.98 -23.64
N THR A 64 13.31 -0.80 -22.46
CA THR A 64 14.12 -0.62 -21.26
C THR A 64 13.80 -1.67 -20.22
N VAL A 65 14.84 -2.23 -19.62
CA VAL A 65 14.73 -3.15 -18.48
C VAL A 65 15.12 -2.38 -17.23
N VAL A 66 14.25 -2.42 -16.22
CA VAL A 66 14.48 -1.82 -14.90
C VAL A 66 14.31 -2.90 -13.83
N PRO A 67 14.82 -2.72 -12.60
CA PRO A 67 14.47 -3.61 -11.49
C PRO A 67 12.96 -3.69 -11.32
N GLY A 68 12.48 -4.83 -10.86
CA GLY A 68 11.08 -5.00 -10.49
C GLY A 68 10.63 -3.93 -9.51
N PHE A 69 9.49 -3.33 -9.76
CA PHE A 69 8.98 -2.28 -8.91
C PHE A 69 8.58 -2.83 -7.53
N ILE A 70 8.75 -1.99 -6.52
CA ILE A 70 8.46 -2.29 -5.13
C ILE A 70 7.52 -1.23 -4.59
N ASP A 71 6.34 -1.65 -4.14
CA ASP A 71 5.41 -0.80 -3.39
C ASP A 71 5.66 -1.00 -1.90
N ALA A 72 6.31 -0.03 -1.25
CA ALA A 72 6.76 -0.21 0.12
C ALA A 72 5.63 -0.16 1.17
N HIS A 73 4.46 0.37 0.80
CA HIS A 73 3.30 0.52 1.69
C HIS A 73 2.00 0.44 0.88
N CYS A 74 1.30 -0.65 1.00
CA CYS A 74 -0.03 -0.84 0.42
C CYS A 74 -0.87 -1.78 1.30
N HIS A 75 -2.14 -1.94 0.98
CA HIS A 75 -3.08 -2.83 1.65
C HIS A 75 -3.60 -3.85 0.62
N THR A 76 -2.77 -4.84 0.32
CA THR A 76 -2.99 -5.81 -0.77
C THR A 76 -4.23 -6.65 -0.55
N THR A 77 -4.44 -7.14 0.68
CA THR A 77 -5.66 -7.88 1.03
C THR A 77 -6.90 -7.02 0.79
N TRP A 78 -6.88 -5.78 1.29
CA TRP A 78 -8.00 -4.85 1.09
C TRP A 78 -8.21 -4.54 -0.40
N PHE A 79 -7.15 -4.24 -1.14
CA PHE A 79 -7.24 -3.98 -2.58
C PHE A 79 -7.85 -5.17 -3.33
N GLY A 80 -7.42 -6.40 -3.02
CA GLY A 80 -7.99 -7.60 -3.62
C GLY A 80 -9.47 -7.81 -3.28
N LEU A 81 -9.88 -7.53 -2.05
CA LEU A 81 -11.29 -7.53 -1.65
C LEU A 81 -12.09 -6.47 -2.42
N THR A 82 -11.52 -5.29 -2.67
CA THR A 82 -12.13 -4.26 -3.51
C THR A 82 -12.33 -4.76 -4.95
N LEU A 83 -11.31 -5.43 -5.53
CA LEU A 83 -11.41 -6.03 -6.88
C LEU A 83 -12.43 -7.18 -6.95
N ALA A 84 -12.65 -7.89 -5.85
CA ALA A 84 -13.65 -8.94 -5.74
C ALA A 84 -15.08 -8.41 -5.51
N SER A 85 -15.21 -7.16 -5.06
CA SER A 85 -16.49 -6.50 -4.81
C SER A 85 -17.14 -6.04 -6.11
N VAL A 86 -18.45 -5.79 -6.06
CA VAL A 86 -19.19 -5.20 -7.17
C VAL A 86 -18.75 -3.74 -7.34
N ASP A 87 -18.14 -3.43 -8.46
CA ASP A 87 -17.78 -2.06 -8.79
C ASP A 87 -19.00 -1.30 -9.35
N VAL A 88 -19.36 -0.20 -8.67
CA VAL A 88 -20.45 0.69 -9.07
C VAL A 88 -19.98 2.14 -9.30
N GLU A 89 -18.65 2.37 -9.47
CA GLU A 89 -18.09 3.71 -9.67
C GLU A 89 -18.54 4.35 -10.97
N ASN A 90 -18.58 3.58 -12.06
CA ASN A 90 -18.94 4.08 -13.37
C ASN A 90 -20.23 3.40 -13.87
N CYS A 91 -21.37 3.95 -13.50
CA CYS A 91 -22.69 3.50 -13.93
C CYS A 91 -23.41 4.59 -14.73
N PRO A 92 -23.11 4.73 -16.05
CA PRO A 92 -23.74 5.77 -16.89
C PRO A 92 -25.26 5.61 -17.02
N GLY A 93 -25.81 4.44 -16.75
CA GLY A 93 -27.24 4.15 -16.67
C GLY A 93 -27.90 4.62 -15.36
N GLY A 94 -27.16 5.33 -14.49
CA GLY A 94 -27.68 5.82 -13.23
C GLY A 94 -27.90 4.72 -12.18
N LEU A 95 -28.79 4.97 -11.21
CA LEU A 95 -29.10 4.00 -10.15
C LEU A 95 -29.64 2.68 -10.68
N ASP A 96 -30.33 2.67 -11.83
CA ASP A 96 -30.84 1.44 -12.44
C ASP A 96 -29.68 0.47 -12.79
N GLU A 97 -28.57 1.00 -13.31
CA GLU A 97 -27.38 0.19 -13.58
C GLU A 97 -26.71 -0.31 -12.28
N VAL A 98 -26.68 0.51 -11.22
CA VAL A 98 -26.21 0.07 -9.89
C VAL A 98 -27.04 -1.12 -9.40
N TYR A 99 -28.38 -1.03 -9.49
CA TYR A 99 -29.28 -2.12 -9.10
C TYR A 99 -29.05 -3.38 -9.94
N ASP A 100 -28.89 -3.24 -11.25
CA ASP A 100 -28.63 -4.37 -12.15
C ASP A 100 -27.31 -5.08 -11.80
N ARG A 101 -26.23 -4.34 -11.52
CA ARG A 101 -24.92 -4.91 -11.10
C ARG A 101 -25.04 -5.63 -9.77
N LEU A 102 -25.69 -5.04 -8.77
CA LEU A 102 -25.91 -5.65 -7.46
C LEU A 102 -26.76 -6.93 -7.57
N LYS A 103 -27.83 -6.90 -8.37
CA LYS A 103 -28.68 -8.06 -8.63
C LYS A 103 -27.90 -9.20 -9.27
N ALA A 104 -27.13 -8.91 -10.32
CA ALA A 104 -26.33 -9.90 -11.02
C ALA A 104 -25.26 -10.54 -10.12
N ALA A 105 -24.75 -9.81 -9.12
CA ALA A 105 -23.85 -10.33 -8.12
C ALA A 105 -24.59 -11.21 -7.11
N ALA A 106 -25.72 -10.73 -6.58
CA ALA A 106 -26.53 -11.49 -5.62
C ALA A 106 -26.97 -12.86 -6.17
N GLU A 107 -27.34 -12.93 -7.45
CA GLU A 107 -27.75 -14.17 -8.12
C GLU A 107 -26.63 -15.22 -8.21
N LYS A 108 -25.36 -14.81 -8.13
CA LYS A 108 -24.19 -15.70 -8.22
C LYS A 108 -23.69 -16.17 -6.85
N LEU A 109 -24.05 -15.46 -5.79
CA LEU A 109 -23.60 -15.76 -4.44
C LEU A 109 -24.41 -16.88 -3.81
N PRO A 110 -23.80 -17.75 -2.97
CA PRO A 110 -24.52 -18.68 -2.11
C PRO A 110 -25.52 -17.96 -1.20
N ASP A 111 -26.50 -18.70 -0.69
CA ASP A 111 -27.45 -18.16 0.27
C ASP A 111 -26.74 -17.76 1.58
N GLY A 112 -27.09 -16.59 2.11
CA GLY A 112 -26.50 -16.04 3.34
C GLY A 112 -25.16 -15.32 3.18
N GLU A 113 -24.55 -15.37 1.98
CA GLU A 113 -23.33 -14.61 1.72
C GLU A 113 -23.63 -13.12 1.49
N TRP A 114 -22.68 -12.27 1.90
CA TRP A 114 -22.80 -10.83 1.78
C TRP A 114 -22.57 -10.35 0.35
N VAL A 115 -23.50 -9.55 -0.15
CA VAL A 115 -23.26 -8.76 -1.37
C VAL A 115 -22.39 -7.57 -0.98
N GLN A 116 -21.14 -7.52 -1.45
CA GLN A 116 -20.23 -6.43 -1.17
C GLN A 116 -20.02 -5.60 -2.42
N ALA A 117 -20.13 -4.27 -2.30
CA ALA A 117 -19.94 -3.33 -3.40
C ALA A 117 -19.10 -2.11 -2.97
N THR A 118 -18.46 -1.48 -3.95
CA THR A 118 -17.59 -0.32 -3.76
C THR A 118 -17.75 0.67 -4.91
N GLY A 119 -17.24 1.89 -4.74
CA GLY A 119 -17.24 2.90 -5.80
C GLY A 119 -18.51 3.76 -5.84
N TYR A 120 -19.44 3.60 -4.90
CA TYR A 120 -20.64 4.43 -4.88
C TYR A 120 -20.33 5.86 -4.42
N SER A 121 -20.83 6.85 -5.18
CA SER A 121 -20.79 8.27 -4.84
C SER A 121 -22.15 8.91 -5.13
N HIS A 122 -22.84 9.43 -4.10
CA HIS A 122 -24.11 10.11 -4.29
C HIS A 122 -24.00 11.36 -5.18
N HIS A 123 -22.82 11.95 -5.31
CA HIS A 123 -22.57 13.09 -6.19
C HIS A 123 -22.75 12.73 -7.67
N ASP A 124 -22.53 11.48 -8.05
CA ASP A 124 -22.70 11.01 -9.42
C ASP A 124 -24.19 10.78 -9.79
N TYR A 125 -25.07 10.85 -8.79
CA TYR A 125 -26.51 10.60 -8.90
C TYR A 125 -27.36 11.77 -8.36
N ASP A 126 -26.94 13.02 -8.60
CA ASP A 126 -27.66 14.23 -8.18
C ASP A 126 -28.00 14.28 -6.67
N GLY A 127 -27.15 13.70 -5.84
CA GLY A 127 -27.34 13.60 -4.38
C GLY A 127 -28.29 12.47 -3.94
N SER A 128 -28.74 11.62 -4.87
CA SER A 128 -29.67 10.52 -4.58
C SER A 128 -28.94 9.31 -4.00
N TYR A 129 -29.62 8.61 -3.11
CA TYR A 129 -29.19 7.31 -2.56
C TYR A 129 -30.09 6.18 -3.08
N PRO A 130 -29.56 4.94 -3.20
CA PRO A 130 -30.37 3.78 -3.52
C PRO A 130 -31.51 3.57 -2.54
N ASP A 131 -32.70 3.23 -3.07
CA ASP A 131 -33.88 2.92 -2.26
C ASP A 131 -33.70 1.54 -1.59
N ILE A 132 -33.80 1.51 -0.27
CA ILE A 132 -33.65 0.27 0.53
C ILE A 132 -34.66 -0.81 0.11
N ALA A 133 -35.88 -0.45 -0.27
CA ALA A 133 -36.89 -1.41 -0.71
C ALA A 133 -36.51 -2.07 -2.05
N VAL A 134 -35.87 -1.33 -2.94
CA VAL A 134 -35.33 -1.89 -4.19
C VAL A 134 -34.14 -2.79 -3.90
N LEU A 135 -33.24 -2.37 -2.99
CA LEU A 135 -32.12 -3.21 -2.56
C LEU A 135 -32.59 -4.52 -1.97
N ASP A 136 -33.59 -4.52 -1.09
CA ASP A 136 -34.20 -5.72 -0.51
C ASP A 136 -34.79 -6.66 -1.58
N GLN A 137 -35.45 -6.07 -2.58
CA GLN A 137 -36.03 -6.86 -3.67
C GLN A 137 -34.98 -7.57 -4.52
N ILE A 138 -33.84 -6.91 -4.82
CA ILE A 138 -32.84 -7.47 -5.73
C ILE A 138 -31.85 -8.40 -5.03
N THR A 139 -31.60 -8.24 -3.73
CA THR A 139 -30.67 -9.08 -2.96
C THR A 139 -31.36 -10.22 -2.20
N GLY A 140 -32.68 -10.12 -2.02
CA GLY A 140 -33.46 -11.07 -1.21
C GLY A 140 -32.96 -11.08 0.24
N ASP A 141 -32.78 -12.28 0.82
CA ASP A 141 -32.30 -12.45 2.19
C ASP A 141 -30.79 -12.26 2.35
N ARG A 142 -30.05 -11.94 1.28
CA ARG A 142 -28.61 -11.71 1.35
C ARG A 142 -28.30 -10.31 1.88
N PRO A 143 -27.50 -10.19 2.94
CA PRO A 143 -27.08 -8.89 3.43
C PRO A 143 -26.25 -8.14 2.39
N LEU A 144 -26.49 -6.83 2.24
CA LEU A 144 -25.73 -5.94 1.36
C LEU A 144 -24.91 -4.95 2.18
N PHE A 145 -23.65 -4.79 1.80
CA PHE A 145 -22.79 -3.70 2.25
C PHE A 145 -22.13 -3.03 1.04
N MET A 146 -22.55 -1.81 0.71
CA MET A 146 -21.99 -1.02 -0.38
C MET A 146 -21.29 0.21 0.19
N ARG A 147 -19.95 0.21 0.13
CA ARG A 147 -19.14 1.30 0.66
C ARG A 147 -19.20 2.51 -0.25
N GLN A 148 -19.40 3.67 0.33
CA GLN A 148 -19.30 4.96 -0.34
C GLN A 148 -17.81 5.33 -0.53
N VAL A 149 -17.48 6.01 -1.64
CA VAL A 149 -16.09 6.36 -2.02
C VAL A 149 -15.33 7.14 -0.95
N SER A 150 -16.02 7.92 -0.11
CA SER A 150 -15.38 8.64 1.00
C SER A 150 -14.90 7.73 2.14
N GLY A 151 -15.44 6.50 2.21
CA GLY A 151 -15.19 5.58 3.32
C GLY A 151 -15.96 5.92 4.62
N HIS A 152 -16.61 7.09 4.70
CA HIS A 152 -17.31 7.57 5.91
C HIS A 152 -18.75 7.08 6.04
N SER A 153 -19.28 6.45 5.00
CA SER A 153 -20.63 5.87 5.01
C SER A 153 -20.74 4.64 4.13
N ALA A 154 -21.79 3.87 4.37
CA ALA A 154 -22.16 2.75 3.53
C ALA A 154 -23.67 2.69 3.33
N ILE A 155 -24.09 2.10 2.22
CA ILE A 155 -25.48 1.75 1.94
C ILE A 155 -25.65 0.27 2.23
N VAL A 156 -26.69 -0.05 3.02
CA VAL A 156 -27.00 -1.42 3.45
C VAL A 156 -28.48 -1.70 3.22
N ASN A 157 -28.85 -2.97 3.10
CA ASN A 157 -30.24 -3.40 2.99
C ASN A 157 -30.84 -3.80 4.35
N THR A 158 -32.12 -4.13 4.38
CA THR A 158 -32.82 -4.55 5.61
C THR A 158 -32.22 -5.81 6.22
N ALA A 159 -31.74 -6.76 5.42
CA ALA A 159 -31.07 -7.97 5.92
C ALA A 159 -29.80 -7.63 6.69
N ALA A 160 -28.97 -6.69 6.21
CA ALA A 160 -27.77 -6.22 6.89
C ALA A 160 -28.09 -5.45 8.18
N LEU A 161 -29.09 -4.56 8.16
CA LEU A 161 -29.56 -3.83 9.35
C LEU A 161 -30.07 -4.80 10.43
N THR A 162 -30.80 -5.85 10.01
CA THR A 162 -31.30 -6.90 10.91
C THR A 162 -30.14 -7.68 11.53
N ALA A 163 -29.19 -8.12 10.71
CA ALA A 163 -28.01 -8.83 11.19
C ALA A 163 -27.19 -8.00 12.20
N ALA A 164 -27.12 -6.67 12.00
CA ALA A 164 -26.44 -5.75 12.90
C ALA A 164 -27.26 -5.37 14.16
N GLY A 165 -28.48 -5.90 14.31
CA GLY A 165 -29.37 -5.57 15.43
C GLY A 165 -29.90 -4.13 15.42
N MET A 166 -29.72 -3.41 14.30
CA MET A 166 -30.07 -1.99 14.18
C MET A 166 -31.58 -1.74 14.07
N LEU A 167 -32.37 -2.80 13.84
CA LEU A 167 -33.82 -2.77 13.82
C LEU A 167 -34.47 -3.23 15.12
N GLU A 168 -33.68 -3.64 16.11
CA GLU A 168 -34.20 -4.10 17.40
C GLU A 168 -34.88 -2.97 18.18
N PRO A 169 -35.98 -3.25 18.90
CA PRO A 169 -36.60 -2.23 19.76
C PRO A 169 -35.62 -1.70 20.81
N GLY A 170 -35.42 -0.39 20.81
CA GLY A 170 -34.51 0.28 21.76
C GLY A 170 -33.08 0.44 21.25
N TYR A 171 -32.77 0.04 20.02
CA TYR A 171 -31.48 0.36 19.41
C TYR A 171 -31.22 1.87 19.43
N THR A 172 -30.03 2.24 19.82
CA THR A 172 -29.50 3.61 19.80
C THR A 172 -28.25 3.65 18.97
N ASP A 173 -28.11 4.71 18.18
CA ASP A 173 -26.93 4.91 17.34
C ASP A 173 -25.65 4.94 18.24
N PRO A 174 -24.54 4.34 17.77
CA PRO A 174 -23.29 4.34 18.53
C PRO A 174 -22.73 5.76 18.62
N PRO A 175 -21.90 6.07 19.65
CA PRO A 175 -21.20 7.33 19.72
C PRO A 175 -20.41 7.61 18.43
N GLY A 176 -20.62 8.78 17.82
CA GLY A 176 -19.96 9.19 16.59
C GLY A 176 -20.47 8.49 15.32
N GLY A 177 -21.56 7.70 15.38
CA GLY A 177 -22.17 7.06 14.22
C GLY A 177 -23.66 7.32 14.13
N LYS A 178 -24.26 7.07 12.94
CA LYS A 178 -25.67 7.30 12.70
C LYS A 178 -26.25 6.29 11.73
N VAL A 179 -27.42 5.76 12.06
CA VAL A 179 -28.33 5.09 11.11
C VAL A 179 -29.30 6.17 10.61
N VAL A 180 -29.18 6.55 9.34
CA VAL A 180 -30.01 7.60 8.77
C VAL A 180 -31.47 7.11 8.63
N ARG A 181 -32.43 7.93 9.05
CA ARG A 181 -33.86 7.61 9.08
C ARG A 181 -34.67 8.64 8.30
N ASP A 182 -35.76 8.19 7.71
CA ASP A 182 -36.75 9.07 7.07
C ASP A 182 -37.57 9.88 8.10
N ALA A 183 -38.52 10.68 7.61
CA ALA A 183 -39.38 11.53 8.46
C ALA A 183 -40.30 10.70 9.39
N GLU A 184 -40.60 9.47 9.03
CA GLU A 184 -41.40 8.50 9.77
C GLU A 184 -40.56 7.71 10.77
N GLY A 185 -39.21 7.85 10.73
CA GLY A 185 -38.27 7.19 11.63
C GLY A 185 -37.79 5.82 11.13
N HIS A 186 -38.09 5.45 9.89
CA HIS A 186 -37.61 4.19 9.30
C HIS A 186 -36.18 4.36 8.76
N PRO A 187 -35.29 3.40 8.94
CA PRO A 187 -33.95 3.41 8.35
C PRO A 187 -34.00 3.48 6.82
N THR A 188 -33.18 4.38 6.25
CA THR A 188 -33.08 4.57 4.78
C THR A 188 -32.10 3.62 4.11
N GLY A 189 -31.36 2.84 4.90
CA GLY A 189 -30.25 2.02 4.42
C GLY A 189 -28.90 2.74 4.45
N LEU A 190 -28.84 4.04 4.75
CA LEU A 190 -27.58 4.76 4.90
C LEU A 190 -27.09 4.67 6.34
N VAL A 191 -25.85 4.19 6.52
CA VAL A 191 -25.14 4.12 7.81
C VAL A 191 -23.85 4.91 7.73
N GLU A 192 -23.59 5.74 8.74
CA GLU A 192 -22.49 6.70 8.75
C GLU A 192 -21.53 6.42 9.91
N GLU A 193 -20.23 6.67 9.68
CA GLU A 193 -19.15 6.62 10.66
C GLU A 193 -19.13 5.31 11.46
N THR A 194 -19.14 5.36 12.80
CA THR A 194 -19.07 4.17 13.65
C THR A 194 -20.27 3.24 13.50
N ALA A 195 -21.40 3.69 12.96
CA ALA A 195 -22.51 2.80 12.64
C ALA A 195 -22.20 1.83 11.49
N GLN A 196 -21.47 2.26 10.45
CA GLN A 196 -21.02 1.34 9.40
C GLN A 196 -20.05 0.27 9.92
N THR A 197 -19.21 0.61 10.91
CA THR A 197 -18.27 -0.34 11.53
C THR A 197 -19.00 -1.53 12.14
N GLN A 198 -20.14 -1.31 12.80
CA GLN A 198 -20.95 -2.40 13.35
C GLN A 198 -21.42 -3.41 12.28
N VAL A 199 -21.68 -2.94 11.05
CA VAL A 199 -22.01 -3.83 9.93
C VAL A 199 -20.77 -4.52 9.39
N GLN A 200 -19.65 -3.80 9.27
CA GLN A 200 -18.37 -4.38 8.81
C GLN A 200 -17.87 -5.50 9.71
N ASP A 201 -18.06 -5.37 11.02
CA ASP A 201 -17.63 -6.38 12.01
C ASP A 201 -18.37 -7.70 11.86
N LEU A 202 -19.54 -7.71 11.22
CA LEU A 202 -20.26 -8.95 10.88
C LEU A 202 -19.68 -9.66 9.65
N ILE A 203 -18.99 -8.92 8.78
CA ILE A 203 -18.32 -9.47 7.60
C ILE A 203 -16.96 -10.05 7.98
N ARG A 204 -16.33 -9.53 9.03
CA ARG A 204 -15.03 -9.95 9.55
C ARG A 204 -15.16 -10.98 10.67
N PRO A 205 -14.16 -11.86 10.84
CA PRO A 205 -12.99 -12.05 10.00
C PRO A 205 -13.34 -12.73 8.67
N TYR A 206 -12.68 -12.33 7.59
CA TYR A 206 -12.80 -13.02 6.31
C TYR A 206 -12.23 -14.44 6.37
N SER A 207 -12.82 -15.36 5.60
CA SER A 207 -12.30 -16.71 5.48
C SER A 207 -10.92 -16.73 4.80
N VAL A 208 -10.12 -17.76 5.08
CA VAL A 208 -8.83 -17.95 4.39
C VAL A 208 -9.01 -18.02 2.88
N GLU A 209 -10.06 -18.68 2.39
CA GLU A 209 -10.37 -18.79 0.96
C GLU A 209 -10.64 -17.41 0.34
N THR A 210 -11.43 -16.57 1.01
CA THR A 210 -11.72 -15.19 0.57
C THR A 210 -10.44 -14.36 0.48
N VAL A 211 -9.58 -14.43 1.50
CA VAL A 211 -8.30 -13.71 1.50
C VAL A 211 -7.37 -14.24 0.39
N VAL A 212 -7.27 -15.55 0.19
CA VAL A 212 -6.47 -16.15 -0.90
C VAL A 212 -6.97 -15.67 -2.27
N HIS A 213 -8.29 -15.62 -2.48
CA HIS A 213 -8.86 -15.09 -3.72
C HIS A 213 -8.55 -13.60 -3.92
N ALA A 214 -8.64 -12.80 -2.86
CA ALA A 214 -8.26 -11.39 -2.89
C ALA A 214 -6.78 -11.20 -3.27
N LEU A 215 -5.88 -12.01 -2.68
CA LEU A 215 -4.44 -11.99 -3.00
C LEU A 215 -4.15 -12.39 -4.45
N ASP A 216 -4.88 -13.37 -5.00
CA ASP A 216 -4.77 -13.75 -6.40
C ASP A 216 -5.11 -12.58 -7.33
N LEU A 217 -6.25 -11.92 -7.09
CA LEU A 217 -6.68 -10.76 -7.89
C LEU A 217 -5.69 -9.59 -7.77
N ALA A 218 -5.31 -9.22 -6.55
CA ALA A 218 -4.41 -8.10 -6.30
C ALA A 218 -3.03 -8.32 -6.92
N THR A 219 -2.42 -9.49 -6.71
CA THR A 219 -1.08 -9.75 -7.23
C THR A 219 -1.05 -10.03 -8.74
N ALA A 220 -2.16 -10.49 -9.33
CA ALA A 220 -2.31 -10.53 -10.78
C ALA A 220 -2.38 -9.11 -11.38
N TYR A 221 -3.01 -8.18 -10.66
CA TYR A 221 -3.02 -6.77 -11.03
C TYR A 221 -1.62 -6.16 -10.91
N TYR A 222 -0.92 -6.39 -9.79
CA TYR A 222 0.45 -5.94 -9.56
C TYR A 222 1.43 -6.42 -10.65
N ALA A 223 1.31 -7.67 -11.07
CA ALA A 223 2.15 -8.21 -12.12
C ALA A 223 2.02 -7.43 -13.44
N LYS A 224 0.82 -6.94 -13.79
CA LYS A 224 0.60 -6.09 -14.98
C LYS A 224 1.20 -4.69 -14.84
N GLU A 225 1.37 -4.21 -13.63
CA GLU A 225 1.98 -2.91 -13.33
C GLU A 225 3.48 -2.98 -13.04
N GLY A 226 4.08 -4.17 -13.10
CA GLY A 226 5.52 -4.34 -12.87
C GLY A 226 5.92 -4.50 -11.40
N ILE A 227 4.97 -4.61 -10.47
CA ILE A 227 5.27 -4.76 -9.05
C ILE A 227 5.66 -6.20 -8.74
N THR A 228 6.89 -6.39 -8.26
CA THR A 228 7.46 -7.70 -7.90
C THR A 228 7.55 -7.92 -6.40
N SER A 229 7.46 -6.85 -5.60
CA SER A 229 7.47 -6.91 -4.14
C SER A 229 6.59 -5.82 -3.54
N PHE A 230 6.02 -6.09 -2.38
CA PHE A 230 5.20 -5.11 -1.66
C PHE A 230 5.29 -5.24 -0.14
N GLY A 231 5.01 -4.14 0.56
CA GLY A 231 4.83 -4.07 2.00
C GLY A 231 3.34 -3.99 2.36
N GLU A 232 2.78 -5.05 2.91
CA GLU A 232 1.40 -5.09 3.43
C GLU A 232 1.32 -4.35 4.75
N ALA A 233 0.73 -3.17 4.76
CA ALA A 233 0.84 -2.19 5.85
C ALA A 233 -0.24 -2.33 6.91
N GLY A 234 -0.44 -3.53 7.42
CA GLY A 234 -1.34 -3.82 8.53
C GLY A 234 -2.14 -5.10 8.30
N ILE A 235 -1.83 -6.13 9.08
CA ILE A 235 -2.52 -7.42 9.04
C ILE A 235 -2.93 -7.88 10.43
N ALA A 236 -3.79 -8.86 10.45
CA ALA A 236 -4.18 -9.73 11.55
C ALA A 236 -5.17 -9.15 12.56
N ALA A 237 -5.13 -7.87 12.89
CA ALA A 237 -6.01 -7.27 13.89
C ALA A 237 -6.27 -5.78 13.61
N GLY A 238 -6.88 -5.09 14.54
CA GLY A 238 -7.25 -3.68 14.41
C GLY A 238 -8.29 -3.43 13.32
N TRP A 239 -8.46 -2.17 12.97
CA TRP A 239 -9.43 -1.79 11.93
C TRP A 239 -8.94 -2.08 10.50
N ILE A 240 -7.63 -2.30 10.31
CA ILE A 240 -7.02 -2.55 9.01
C ILE A 240 -6.83 -4.04 8.71
N GLY A 241 -6.63 -4.89 9.70
CA GLY A 241 -6.53 -6.34 9.53
C GLY A 241 -7.85 -6.96 9.12
N HIS A 242 -7.81 -7.98 8.29
CA HIS A 242 -9.00 -8.61 7.71
C HIS A 242 -9.28 -10.00 8.30
N SER A 243 -8.26 -10.66 8.83
CA SER A 243 -8.37 -11.96 9.51
C SER A 243 -7.15 -12.20 10.41
N PRO A 244 -7.32 -12.79 11.60
CA PRO A 244 -6.17 -13.26 12.39
C PRO A 244 -5.32 -14.32 11.68
N LEU A 245 -5.85 -14.92 10.60
CA LEU A 245 -5.19 -15.95 9.79
C LEU A 245 -4.57 -15.39 8.49
N GLU A 246 -4.36 -14.08 8.36
CA GLU A 246 -3.84 -13.50 7.10
C GLU A 246 -2.49 -14.10 6.71
N VAL A 247 -1.54 -14.25 7.63
CA VAL A 247 -0.25 -14.89 7.31
C VAL A 247 -0.45 -16.30 6.74
N TYR A 248 -1.38 -17.07 7.29
CA TYR A 248 -1.71 -18.40 6.78
C TYR A 248 -2.33 -18.32 5.37
N ALA A 249 -3.21 -17.35 5.11
CA ALA A 249 -3.77 -17.13 3.78
C ALA A 249 -2.70 -16.77 2.74
N TYR A 250 -1.71 -15.92 3.09
CA TYR A 250 -0.55 -15.64 2.24
C TYR A 250 0.26 -16.91 1.93
N GLN A 251 0.47 -17.79 2.92
CA GLN A 251 1.14 -19.07 2.69
C GLN A 251 0.35 -19.98 1.75
N GLN A 252 -0.98 -20.04 1.89
CA GLN A 252 -1.84 -20.82 1.00
C GLN A 252 -1.82 -20.26 -0.43
N ALA A 253 -1.91 -18.93 -0.60
CA ALA A 253 -1.80 -18.28 -1.89
C ALA A 253 -0.46 -18.60 -2.59
N ARG A 254 0.65 -18.57 -1.83
CA ARG A 254 1.98 -18.97 -2.33
C ARG A 254 2.01 -20.44 -2.76
N GLN A 255 1.54 -21.36 -1.92
CA GLN A 255 1.52 -22.80 -2.21
C GLN A 255 0.69 -23.12 -3.46
N ALA A 256 -0.39 -22.38 -3.67
CA ALA A 256 -1.24 -22.50 -4.85
C ALA A 256 -0.66 -21.81 -6.11
N GLY A 257 0.47 -21.09 -6.01
CA GLY A 257 1.06 -20.32 -7.11
C GLY A 257 0.27 -19.06 -7.48
N LEU A 258 -0.57 -18.57 -6.58
CA LEU A 258 -1.43 -17.40 -6.78
C LEU A 258 -0.77 -16.09 -6.32
N LEU A 259 0.27 -16.15 -5.49
CA LEU A 259 1.02 -14.98 -5.03
C LEU A 259 2.11 -14.62 -6.04
N ARG A 260 1.91 -13.57 -6.84
CA ARG A 260 2.79 -13.17 -7.96
C ARG A 260 3.84 -12.14 -7.59
N ALA A 261 3.80 -11.60 -6.38
CA ALA A 261 4.78 -10.67 -5.85
C ALA A 261 5.22 -11.10 -4.45
N ARG A 262 6.43 -10.67 -4.02
CA ARG A 262 6.97 -10.95 -2.69
C ARG A 262 6.26 -10.09 -1.66
N ALA A 263 5.94 -10.65 -0.51
CA ALA A 263 5.19 -9.98 0.54
C ALA A 263 6.03 -9.76 1.80
N GLN A 264 6.14 -8.52 2.26
CA GLN A 264 6.56 -8.18 3.61
C GLN A 264 5.31 -7.82 4.41
N LEU A 265 4.97 -8.63 5.40
CA LEU A 265 3.73 -8.54 6.17
C LEU A 265 3.98 -7.80 7.48
N MET A 266 3.30 -6.69 7.70
CA MET A 266 3.40 -5.87 8.89
C MET A 266 2.22 -6.16 9.82
N PRO A 267 2.39 -6.95 10.90
CA PRO A 267 1.32 -7.12 11.87
C PRO A 267 1.04 -5.77 12.55
N VAL A 268 -0.23 -5.46 12.79
CA VAL A 268 -0.58 -4.29 13.61
C VAL A 268 -0.24 -4.55 15.08
N ILE A 269 0.01 -3.46 15.82
CA ILE A 269 0.35 -3.56 17.26
C ILE A 269 -0.73 -4.32 18.05
N ASP A 270 -2.00 -4.20 17.67
CA ASP A 270 -3.13 -4.89 18.29
C ASP A 270 -3.12 -6.42 18.11
N ALA A 271 -2.33 -6.94 17.17
CA ALA A 271 -2.12 -8.37 16.98
C ALA A 271 -1.07 -8.94 17.96
N LEU A 272 -0.28 -8.08 18.59
CA LEU A 272 0.74 -8.50 19.54
C LEU A 272 0.13 -8.62 20.93
N HIS A 273 0.60 -9.62 21.67
CA HIS A 273 0.16 -9.87 23.04
C HIS A 273 1.35 -10.30 23.92
N PRO A 274 1.23 -10.21 25.26
CA PRO A 274 2.25 -10.71 26.17
C PRO A 274 2.50 -12.20 25.96
N ILE A 275 3.78 -12.57 25.82
CA ILE A 275 4.20 -13.99 25.72
C ILE A 275 4.82 -14.41 27.04
N HIS A 276 4.29 -15.48 27.64
CA HIS A 276 4.80 -16.03 28.88
C HIS A 276 5.90 -17.08 28.57
N GLY A 277 7.15 -16.62 28.60
CA GLY A 277 8.35 -17.46 28.47
C GLY A 277 9.03 -17.74 29.81
N HIS A 278 10.29 -18.14 29.76
CA HIS A 278 11.14 -18.26 30.93
C HIS A 278 11.39 -16.86 31.54
N ALA A 279 11.56 -16.78 32.85
CA ALA A 279 11.75 -15.50 33.55
C ALA A 279 12.96 -14.65 33.08
N ALA A 280 13.92 -15.28 32.38
CA ALA A 280 15.04 -14.58 31.75
C ALA A 280 14.74 -14.11 30.31
N ASP A 281 13.61 -14.52 29.74
CA ASP A 281 13.18 -14.15 28.41
C ASP A 281 12.19 -12.98 28.54
N THR A 282 12.37 -11.94 27.76
CA THR A 282 11.62 -10.70 27.94
C THR A 282 10.89 -10.19 26.70
N PRO A 283 10.17 -10.99 25.89
CA PRO A 283 9.24 -10.39 24.96
C PRO A 283 8.03 -9.87 25.75
N GLU A 284 7.91 -8.54 25.85
CA GLU A 284 6.73 -7.89 26.45
C GLU A 284 5.52 -8.04 25.52
N LEU A 285 5.76 -7.94 24.20
CA LEU A 285 4.76 -8.08 23.14
C LEU A 285 5.30 -8.94 22.00
N GLY A 286 4.51 -9.88 21.51
CA GLY A 286 4.90 -10.73 20.39
C GLY A 286 3.74 -11.48 19.77
N LEU A 287 4.06 -12.25 18.75
CA LEU A 287 3.18 -13.28 18.19
C LEU A 287 3.51 -14.62 18.85
N ASP A 288 2.55 -15.53 18.86
CA ASP A 288 2.76 -16.90 19.31
C ASP A 288 4.01 -17.50 18.66
N LEU A 289 4.74 -18.34 19.41
CA LEU A 289 6.02 -18.92 19.03
C LEU A 289 7.22 -17.95 19.02
N GLY A 290 7.05 -16.69 19.45
CA GLY A 290 8.12 -15.71 19.52
C GLY A 290 8.62 -15.21 18.16
N MET A 291 7.75 -15.20 17.15
CA MET A 291 8.07 -14.65 15.83
C MET A 291 8.19 -13.12 15.91
N VAL A 292 9.16 -12.56 15.21
CA VAL A 292 9.44 -11.12 15.14
C VAL A 292 9.84 -10.70 13.72
N THR A 293 10.09 -9.42 13.50
CA THR A 293 10.59 -8.86 12.22
C THR A 293 11.71 -9.70 11.62
N GLY A 294 11.59 -10.03 10.34
CA GLY A 294 12.57 -10.82 9.58
C GLY A 294 12.29 -12.31 9.53
N PHE A 295 11.32 -12.83 10.31
CA PHE A 295 10.92 -14.23 10.21
C PHE A 295 10.27 -14.52 8.87
N GLY A 296 10.72 -15.55 8.17
CA GLY A 296 10.24 -15.96 6.86
C GLY A 296 11.37 -16.16 5.86
N ASP A 297 11.08 -15.94 4.59
CA ASP A 297 12.02 -16.08 3.48
C ASP A 297 11.92 -14.92 2.47
N ASP A 298 12.51 -15.09 1.28
CA ASP A 298 12.45 -14.07 0.22
C ASP A 298 11.06 -13.89 -0.40
N GLU A 299 10.13 -14.81 -0.17
CA GLU A 299 8.80 -14.79 -0.76
C GLU A 299 7.76 -14.17 0.19
N ILE A 300 7.80 -14.60 1.46
CA ILE A 300 6.91 -14.10 2.52
C ILE A 300 7.72 -13.95 3.79
N ARG A 301 7.71 -12.76 4.37
CA ARG A 301 8.36 -12.52 5.66
C ARG A 301 7.59 -11.52 6.51
N LEU A 302 7.78 -11.62 7.83
CA LEU A 302 7.29 -10.61 8.76
C LEU A 302 8.14 -9.34 8.64
N GLY A 303 7.46 -8.23 8.43
CA GLY A 303 8.01 -6.89 8.43
C GLY A 303 8.05 -6.27 9.83
N PRO A 304 8.22 -4.94 9.90
CA PRO A 304 8.06 -4.18 11.13
C PRO A 304 6.62 -4.25 11.66
N VAL A 305 6.43 -3.98 12.94
CA VAL A 305 5.09 -3.83 13.51
C VAL A 305 4.49 -2.49 13.08
N LYS A 306 3.23 -2.50 12.61
CA LYS A 306 2.48 -1.30 12.24
C LYS A 306 1.84 -0.66 13.46
N ILE A 307 2.08 0.63 13.63
CA ILE A 307 1.51 1.46 14.70
C ILE A 307 0.89 2.71 14.06
N PHE A 308 -0.25 3.16 14.57
CA PHE A 308 -0.92 4.38 14.11
C PHE A 308 -0.77 5.49 15.15
N MET A 309 -0.17 6.63 14.76
CA MET A 309 -0.08 7.81 15.64
C MET A 309 -1.27 8.74 15.46
N ASP A 310 -1.74 8.93 14.22
CA ASP A 310 -2.83 9.86 13.91
C ASP A 310 -3.72 9.37 12.77
N GLY A 311 -4.55 10.26 12.23
CA GLY A 311 -5.42 10.01 11.09
C GLY A 311 -4.89 10.62 9.78
N ALA A 312 -5.75 11.27 8.99
CA ALA A 312 -5.45 11.78 7.65
C ALA A 312 -5.71 13.30 7.51
N LEU A 313 -4.93 13.97 6.64
CA LEU A 313 -5.13 15.41 6.34
C LEU A 313 -6.46 15.66 5.63
N SER A 314 -6.84 14.80 4.69
CA SER A 314 -8.10 14.94 3.96
C SER A 314 -9.33 14.85 4.86
N GLY A 315 -9.25 14.00 5.90
CA GLY A 315 -10.28 13.85 6.94
C GLY A 315 -10.15 14.87 8.09
N ARG A 316 -9.10 15.71 8.10
CA ARG A 316 -8.77 16.65 9.19
C ARG A 316 -8.63 15.99 10.55
N THR A 317 -8.12 14.76 10.56
CA THR A 317 -7.86 13.95 11.76
C THR A 317 -6.37 13.75 12.02
N ALA A 318 -5.49 14.11 11.07
CA ALA A 318 -4.06 14.13 11.29
C ALA A 318 -3.70 15.14 12.39
N ALA A 319 -2.84 14.75 13.33
CA ALA A 319 -2.51 15.57 14.51
C ALA A 319 -1.51 16.67 14.15
N LEU A 320 -1.95 17.91 14.20
CA LEU A 320 -1.15 19.10 13.90
C LEU A 320 -0.78 19.87 15.17
N HIS A 321 0.28 20.68 15.10
CA HIS A 321 0.59 21.68 16.13
C HIS A 321 -0.31 22.91 16.02
N GLU A 322 -0.62 23.30 14.79
CA GLU A 322 -1.50 24.44 14.51
C GLU A 322 -2.84 23.97 13.91
N PRO A 323 -3.96 24.65 14.23
CA PRO A 323 -5.27 24.27 13.72
C PRO A 323 -5.34 24.20 12.20
N TYR A 324 -6.27 23.41 11.70
CA TYR A 324 -6.66 23.39 10.30
C TYR A 324 -7.20 24.75 9.86
N VAL A 325 -7.00 25.09 8.58
CA VAL A 325 -7.50 26.35 8.01
C VAL A 325 -9.00 26.49 8.25
N GLY A 326 -9.40 27.61 8.83
CA GLY A 326 -10.79 27.91 9.13
C GLY A 326 -11.43 27.13 10.27
N GLN A 327 -10.65 26.41 11.06
CA GLN A 327 -11.12 25.66 12.24
C GLN A 327 -10.33 26.01 13.49
N SER A 328 -10.84 25.62 14.65
CA SER A 328 -10.12 25.66 15.93
C SER A 328 -9.52 24.29 16.30
N ASP A 329 -9.79 23.27 15.49
CA ASP A 329 -9.33 21.89 15.69
C ASP A 329 -8.01 21.66 14.94
N ALA A 330 -7.11 20.92 15.56
CA ALA A 330 -5.79 20.55 15.04
C ALA A 330 -5.65 19.02 14.82
N GLY A 331 -6.76 18.29 14.76
CA GLY A 331 -6.74 16.83 14.73
C GLY A 331 -6.29 16.22 16.08
N TYR A 332 -6.03 14.93 16.08
CA TYR A 332 -5.74 14.21 17.31
C TYR A 332 -4.81 13.00 17.08
N LEU A 333 -4.10 12.62 18.13
CA LEU A 333 -3.39 11.33 18.16
C LEU A 333 -4.41 10.20 18.42
N GLN A 334 -4.11 9.00 17.96
CA GLN A 334 -4.99 7.83 18.09
C GLN A 334 -5.21 7.40 19.54
N ASP A 335 -4.25 7.73 20.44
CA ASP A 335 -4.35 7.47 21.87
C ASP A 335 -3.53 8.52 22.66
N ASP A 336 -3.50 8.41 23.97
CA ASP A 336 -2.61 9.22 24.81
C ASP A 336 -1.14 9.01 24.39
N PRO A 337 -0.33 10.09 24.26
CA PRO A 337 1.07 9.98 23.84
C PRO A 337 1.89 8.99 24.68
N GLU A 338 1.65 8.90 26.00
CA GLU A 338 2.36 7.96 26.87
C GLU A 338 1.96 6.50 26.60
N VAL A 339 0.71 6.24 26.22
CA VAL A 339 0.24 4.90 25.80
C VAL A 339 0.90 4.50 24.49
N LEU A 340 0.89 5.37 23.48
CA LEU A 340 1.54 5.15 22.19
C LEU A 340 3.05 4.92 22.36
N ARG A 341 3.69 5.69 23.24
CA ARG A 341 5.10 5.51 23.56
C ARG A 341 5.37 4.17 24.24
N ALA A 342 4.59 3.82 25.24
CA ALA A 342 4.76 2.55 25.97
C ALA A 342 4.61 1.34 25.02
N GLN A 343 3.61 1.34 24.14
CA GLN A 343 3.41 0.31 23.13
C GLN A 343 4.60 0.21 22.15
N THR A 344 5.08 1.37 21.65
CA THR A 344 6.22 1.44 20.72
C THR A 344 7.48 0.86 21.36
N LEU A 345 7.80 1.26 22.61
CA LEU A 345 8.96 0.77 23.34
C LEU A 345 8.84 -0.74 23.65
N ALA A 346 7.68 -1.20 24.10
CA ALA A 346 7.44 -2.61 24.39
C ALA A 346 7.62 -3.50 23.14
N ALA A 347 7.09 -3.07 21.99
CA ALA A 347 7.29 -3.77 20.72
C ALA A 347 8.78 -3.79 20.32
N TYR A 348 9.47 -2.67 20.41
CA TYR A 348 10.88 -2.59 20.05
C TYR A 348 11.76 -3.44 20.99
N ARG A 349 11.56 -3.38 22.32
CA ARG A 349 12.25 -4.27 23.29
C ARG A 349 12.06 -5.72 22.97
N SER A 350 10.88 -6.08 22.46
CA SER A 350 10.52 -7.47 22.08
C SER A 350 11.11 -7.95 20.76
N GLY A 351 11.91 -7.13 20.06
CA GLY A 351 12.62 -7.55 18.84
C GLY A 351 11.98 -7.07 17.52
N TRP A 352 10.90 -6.30 17.59
CA TRP A 352 10.27 -5.74 16.39
C TRP A 352 11.01 -4.49 15.89
N SER A 353 11.13 -4.34 14.58
CA SER A 353 11.30 -3.02 13.96
C SER A 353 9.93 -2.35 13.87
N LEU A 354 9.91 -1.04 13.65
CA LEU A 354 8.72 -0.21 13.73
C LEU A 354 8.34 0.37 12.37
N ALA A 355 7.06 0.36 12.04
CA ALA A 355 6.45 1.06 10.91
C ALA A 355 5.33 1.96 11.47
N VAL A 356 5.64 3.24 11.65
CA VAL A 356 4.79 4.17 12.39
C VAL A 356 4.07 5.10 11.43
N HIS A 357 2.74 4.96 11.32
CA HIS A 357 1.91 5.90 10.59
C HIS A 357 1.95 7.26 11.27
N ALA A 358 2.40 8.29 10.59
CA ALA A 358 2.39 9.66 11.06
C ALA A 358 2.29 10.64 9.88
N ILE A 359 1.21 11.41 9.84
CA ILE A 359 0.90 12.36 8.77
C ILE A 359 1.02 13.80 9.25
N GLY A 360 0.38 14.18 10.34
CA GLY A 360 0.47 15.52 10.92
C GLY A 360 1.86 15.78 11.54
N ASP A 361 2.28 17.03 11.57
CA ASP A 361 3.59 17.43 12.09
C ASP A 361 3.76 17.11 13.59
N ARG A 362 2.69 17.14 14.36
CA ARG A 362 2.69 16.70 15.78
C ARG A 362 2.83 15.17 15.88
N ALA A 363 2.12 14.40 15.04
CA ALA A 363 2.25 12.94 15.03
C ALA A 363 3.65 12.49 14.58
N VAL A 364 4.25 13.21 13.64
CA VAL A 364 5.63 12.97 13.20
C VAL A 364 6.61 13.22 14.33
N ASP A 365 6.44 14.27 15.14
CA ASP A 365 7.26 14.50 16.33
C ASP A 365 7.20 13.33 17.31
N GLU A 366 5.99 12.85 17.62
CA GLU A 366 5.82 11.71 18.51
C GLU A 366 6.45 10.43 17.93
N ALA A 367 6.28 10.19 16.63
CA ALA A 367 6.88 9.04 15.96
C ALA A 367 8.42 9.07 16.03
N ILE A 368 9.03 10.21 15.70
CA ILE A 368 10.50 10.39 15.78
C ILE A 368 10.95 10.21 17.24
N HIS A 369 10.29 10.87 18.20
CA HIS A 369 10.64 10.77 19.61
C HIS A 369 10.60 9.32 20.12
N ASN A 370 9.55 8.58 19.77
CA ASN A 370 9.37 7.20 20.22
C ASN A 370 10.38 6.25 19.57
N ILE A 371 10.64 6.40 18.25
CA ILE A 371 11.61 5.58 17.54
C ILE A 371 13.04 5.84 18.05
N THR A 372 13.42 7.11 18.22
CA THR A 372 14.77 7.46 18.69
C THR A 372 15.00 6.96 20.11
N ALA A 373 14.02 7.14 21.02
CA ALA A 373 14.09 6.62 22.38
C ALA A 373 14.24 5.08 22.40
N ALA A 374 13.54 4.36 21.50
CA ALA A 374 13.63 2.91 21.39
C ALA A 374 15.02 2.46 20.89
N VAL A 375 15.58 3.17 19.92
CA VAL A 375 16.92 2.92 19.40
C VAL A 375 18.00 3.26 20.43
N ASP A 376 17.87 4.36 21.15
CA ASP A 376 18.81 4.75 22.21
C ASP A 376 18.85 3.72 23.35
N GLU A 377 17.69 3.14 23.68
CA GLU A 377 17.59 2.13 24.75
C GLU A 377 18.10 0.75 24.32
N CYS A 378 17.75 0.30 23.11
CA CYS A 378 17.95 -1.10 22.69
C CYS A 378 18.96 -1.27 21.56
N GLY A 379 19.50 -0.20 21.00
CA GLY A 379 20.35 -0.22 19.82
C GLY A 379 19.58 -0.39 18.49
N PRO A 380 20.25 -0.16 17.34
CA PRO A 380 19.64 -0.28 16.02
C PRO A 380 19.29 -1.73 15.67
N ARG A 381 18.31 -1.92 14.79
CA ARG A 381 17.88 -3.21 14.25
C ARG A 381 18.46 -3.45 12.84
N ALA A 382 18.51 -4.74 12.45
CA ALA A 382 18.94 -5.13 11.09
C ALA A 382 17.93 -4.68 10.02
N PHE A 383 16.63 -4.64 10.36
CA PHE A 383 15.59 -4.08 9.51
C PHE A 383 15.33 -2.63 9.90
N PRO A 384 15.21 -1.70 8.95
CA PRO A 384 14.97 -0.29 9.23
C PRO A 384 13.67 -0.06 10.01
N ASN A 385 13.69 0.94 10.89
CA ASN A 385 12.47 1.56 11.36
C ASN A 385 11.97 2.54 10.30
N ARG A 386 10.66 2.73 10.22
CA ARG A 386 10.04 3.56 9.18
C ARG A 386 8.98 4.49 9.76
N ILE A 387 8.85 5.66 9.17
CA ILE A 387 7.67 6.51 9.31
C ILE A 387 6.87 6.38 8.02
N GLU A 388 5.69 5.78 8.16
CA GLU A 388 4.75 5.63 7.06
C GLU A 388 4.10 6.98 6.77
N HIS A 389 3.95 7.31 5.50
CA HIS A 389 3.50 8.61 5.00
C HIS A 389 4.50 9.74 5.20
N ALA A 390 4.98 9.97 6.41
CA ALA A 390 5.86 11.10 6.74
C ALA A 390 5.31 12.40 6.14
N GLY A 391 4.01 12.67 6.41
CA GLY A 391 3.20 13.62 5.64
C GLY A 391 3.67 15.05 5.77
N MET A 392 3.92 15.54 7.00
CA MET A 392 4.38 16.91 7.27
C MET A 392 5.70 16.89 8.05
N ILE A 393 6.81 17.05 7.36
CA ILE A 393 8.17 16.99 7.94
C ILE A 393 8.79 18.37 7.99
N ARG A 394 9.26 18.79 9.17
CA ARG A 394 10.03 20.01 9.36
C ARG A 394 11.51 19.81 9.05
N THR A 395 12.19 20.90 8.67
CA THR A 395 13.60 20.84 8.23
C THR A 395 14.55 20.32 9.31
N GLU A 396 14.32 20.68 10.57
CA GLU A 396 15.13 20.23 11.72
C GLU A 396 14.99 18.74 12.03
N GLN A 397 13.96 18.06 11.50
CA GLN A 397 13.75 16.62 11.69
C GLN A 397 14.58 15.79 10.71
N LEU A 398 14.94 16.34 9.54
CA LEU A 398 15.66 15.61 8.49
C LEU A 398 16.99 15.01 8.97
N PRO A 399 17.89 15.76 9.67
CA PRO A 399 19.11 15.18 10.19
C PRO A 399 18.88 14.05 11.19
N VAL A 400 17.83 14.14 11.99
CA VAL A 400 17.49 13.11 12.98
C VAL A 400 17.05 11.80 12.28
N LEU A 401 16.21 11.90 11.24
CA LEU A 401 15.82 10.75 10.45
C LEU A 401 17.05 10.05 9.84
N ALA A 402 17.98 10.82 9.29
CA ALA A 402 19.21 10.28 8.71
C ALA A 402 20.13 9.64 9.76
N GLU A 403 20.35 10.31 10.90
CA GLU A 403 21.22 9.82 11.99
C GLU A 403 20.74 8.49 12.56
N TYR A 404 19.41 8.34 12.75
CA TYR A 404 18.82 7.11 13.29
C TYR A 404 18.45 6.07 12.23
N GLY A 405 18.75 6.35 10.95
CA GLY A 405 18.45 5.45 9.82
C GLY A 405 16.94 5.17 9.67
N ILE A 406 16.10 6.14 9.99
CA ILE A 406 14.65 6.03 9.86
C ILE A 406 14.28 6.26 8.40
N ALA A 407 13.71 5.25 7.74
CA ALA A 407 13.21 5.37 6.37
C ALA A 407 11.83 6.05 6.35
N VAL A 408 11.47 6.64 5.20
CA VAL A 408 10.16 7.25 4.97
C VAL A 408 9.48 6.65 3.75
N THR A 409 8.14 6.51 3.82
CA THR A 409 7.35 5.89 2.74
C THR A 409 6.21 6.81 2.28
N PRO A 410 6.51 7.97 1.67
CA PRO A 410 5.47 8.88 1.19
C PRO A 410 4.76 8.33 -0.05
N GLN A 411 3.50 8.76 -0.24
CA GLN A 411 2.64 8.41 -1.36
C GLN A 411 2.55 9.57 -2.36
N ALA A 412 3.26 9.46 -3.47
CA ALA A 412 3.17 10.49 -4.52
C ALA A 412 1.76 10.58 -5.13
N ALA A 413 1.03 9.45 -5.20
CA ALA A 413 -0.33 9.41 -5.72
C ALA A 413 -1.32 10.28 -4.93
N PHE A 414 -1.03 10.60 -3.67
CA PHE A 414 -1.85 11.50 -2.86
C PHE A 414 -1.89 12.93 -3.42
N PHE A 415 -0.87 13.36 -4.14
CA PHE A 415 -0.92 14.69 -4.81
C PHE A 415 -2.08 14.77 -5.78
N ASP A 416 -2.29 13.74 -6.60
CA ASP A 416 -3.41 13.71 -7.55
C ASP A 416 -4.74 13.42 -6.84
N ASN A 417 -4.75 12.43 -5.97
CA ASN A 417 -5.99 11.90 -5.40
C ASN A 417 -6.67 12.86 -4.42
N ILE A 418 -5.89 13.39 -3.48
CA ILE A 418 -6.39 14.19 -2.34
C ILE A 418 -5.61 15.50 -2.14
N GLY A 419 -4.66 15.82 -3.05
CA GLY A 419 -3.72 16.93 -2.91
C GLY A 419 -4.38 18.29 -2.76
N ASP A 420 -5.45 18.56 -3.53
CA ASP A 420 -6.21 19.80 -3.42
C ASP A 420 -6.82 19.94 -2.02
N GLY A 421 -7.45 18.89 -1.51
CA GLY A 421 -8.02 18.86 -0.17
C GLY A 421 -6.97 19.01 0.94
N MET A 422 -5.77 18.42 0.77
CA MET A 422 -4.68 18.62 1.71
C MET A 422 -4.21 20.08 1.76
N LEU A 423 -4.00 20.70 0.59
CA LEU A 423 -3.61 22.11 0.51
C LEU A 423 -4.66 23.03 1.14
N ASP A 424 -5.94 22.75 0.92
CA ASP A 424 -7.04 23.51 1.52
C ASP A 424 -7.13 23.32 3.04
N ALA A 425 -6.77 22.13 3.52
CA ALA A 425 -6.80 21.81 4.95
C ALA A 425 -5.69 22.51 5.74
N ILE A 426 -4.45 22.60 5.20
CA ILE A 426 -3.31 23.17 5.90
C ILE A 426 -2.93 24.58 5.46
N GLY A 427 -3.40 25.03 4.28
CA GLY A 427 -3.03 26.29 3.65
C GLY A 427 -1.68 26.26 2.94
N GLU A 428 -1.52 27.19 1.97
CA GLU A 428 -0.32 27.28 1.12
C GLU A 428 0.98 27.53 1.92
N GLU A 429 0.89 28.23 3.05
CA GLU A 429 2.06 28.55 3.88
C GLU A 429 2.72 27.30 4.46
N ARG A 430 1.94 26.25 4.80
CA ARG A 430 2.43 24.97 5.34
C ARG A 430 2.69 23.92 4.26
N ALA A 431 2.34 24.19 3.00
CA ALA A 431 2.50 23.23 1.90
C ALA A 431 3.96 22.78 1.69
N HIS A 432 4.95 23.57 2.12
CA HIS A 432 6.37 23.22 2.04
C HIS A 432 6.76 22.03 2.95
N LEU A 433 5.92 21.65 3.90
CA LEU A 433 6.13 20.50 4.78
C LEU A 433 5.62 19.19 4.16
N LEU A 434 4.71 19.27 3.16
CA LEU A 434 4.01 18.11 2.63
C LEU A 434 4.90 17.18 1.82
N TYR A 435 4.91 15.90 2.21
CA TYR A 435 5.47 14.78 1.46
C TYR A 435 6.76 15.20 0.74
N ARG A 436 7.76 15.67 1.50
CA ARG A 436 9.04 16.14 0.97
C ARG A 436 9.68 15.00 0.17
N GLY A 437 10.30 15.33 -0.93
CA GLY A 437 10.98 14.36 -1.80
C GLY A 437 12.48 14.56 -1.78
N HIS A 438 12.93 15.59 -2.49
CA HIS A 438 14.37 15.87 -2.65
C HIS A 438 15.08 16.13 -1.32
N SER A 439 14.45 16.85 -0.40
CA SER A 439 15.05 17.13 0.92
C SER A 439 15.33 15.87 1.74
N PHE A 440 14.53 14.80 1.62
CA PHE A 440 14.86 13.53 2.26
C PHE A 440 16.17 12.95 1.70
N LEU A 441 16.31 12.92 0.38
CA LEU A 441 17.49 12.37 -0.28
C LEU A 441 18.73 13.21 0.00
N GLU A 442 18.62 14.55 -0.03
CA GLU A 442 19.71 15.48 0.30
C GLU A 442 20.21 15.29 1.73
N ALA A 443 19.30 15.01 2.67
CA ALA A 443 19.65 14.73 4.05
C ALA A 443 20.20 13.30 4.28
N GLY A 444 20.19 12.43 3.27
CA GLY A 444 20.60 11.02 3.40
C GLY A 444 19.53 10.11 4.00
N VAL A 445 18.27 10.53 4.03
CA VAL A 445 17.15 9.72 4.48
C VAL A 445 16.73 8.73 3.39
N THR A 446 16.54 7.48 3.72
CA THR A 446 16.02 6.47 2.80
C THR A 446 14.58 6.79 2.43
N LEU A 447 14.33 7.08 1.15
CA LEU A 447 13.02 7.37 0.58
C LEU A 447 12.51 6.16 -0.18
N ALA A 448 11.34 5.66 0.20
CA ALA A 448 10.66 4.57 -0.48
C ALA A 448 9.32 5.04 -1.06
N GLY A 449 9.14 4.85 -2.36
CA GLY A 449 7.86 5.07 -3.02
C GLY A 449 6.82 4.04 -2.58
N SER A 450 5.58 4.49 -2.47
CA SER A 450 4.48 3.65 -2.04
C SER A 450 3.14 4.19 -2.54
N SER A 451 2.10 3.38 -2.48
CA SER A 451 0.78 3.75 -3.00
C SER A 451 -0.26 3.99 -1.92
N ASP A 452 -0.19 3.25 -0.84
CA ASP A 452 -1.28 3.14 0.14
C ASP A 452 -2.58 2.60 -0.49
N ARG A 453 -2.44 1.81 -1.56
CA ARG A 453 -3.58 1.21 -2.28
C ARG A 453 -4.43 0.34 -1.36
N PRO A 454 -5.78 0.47 -1.35
CA PRO A 454 -6.61 1.14 -2.33
C PRO A 454 -6.93 2.62 -2.04
N CYS A 455 -6.30 3.26 -1.04
CA CYS A 455 -6.53 4.67 -0.71
C CYS A 455 -6.13 5.61 -1.86
N ALA A 456 -5.15 5.20 -2.68
CA ALA A 456 -4.78 5.90 -3.91
C ALA A 456 -4.37 4.92 -5.02
N GLU A 457 -4.19 5.43 -6.24
CA GLU A 457 -3.70 4.66 -7.38
C GLU A 457 -2.28 4.16 -7.12
N GLY A 458 -2.02 2.88 -7.40
CA GLY A 458 -0.73 2.24 -7.15
C GLY A 458 0.14 2.04 -8.39
N ASN A 459 -0.19 2.64 -9.55
CA ASN A 459 0.65 2.57 -10.74
C ASN A 459 1.98 3.30 -10.50
N VAL A 460 3.09 2.56 -10.56
CA VAL A 460 4.41 3.08 -10.23
C VAL A 460 4.87 4.18 -11.19
N LEU A 461 4.59 4.05 -12.50
CA LEU A 461 4.93 5.09 -13.48
C LEU A 461 4.15 6.39 -13.21
N ARG A 462 2.90 6.28 -12.73
CA ARG A 462 2.13 7.42 -12.25
C ARG A 462 2.73 8.02 -10.99
N GLY A 463 3.14 7.19 -10.02
CA GLY A 463 3.83 7.63 -8.82
C GLY A 463 5.14 8.37 -9.13
N MET A 464 5.95 7.86 -10.06
CA MET A 464 7.16 8.55 -10.57
C MET A 464 6.82 9.92 -11.15
N GLN A 465 5.82 9.99 -12.05
CA GLN A 465 5.36 11.26 -12.62
C GLN A 465 5.00 12.26 -11.52
N LEU A 466 4.26 11.82 -10.51
CA LEU A 466 3.78 12.69 -9.44
C LEU A 466 4.92 13.15 -8.51
N PHE A 467 5.93 12.32 -8.23
CA PHE A 467 7.15 12.78 -7.57
C PHE A 467 7.92 13.83 -8.38
N MET A 468 7.94 13.69 -9.71
CA MET A 468 8.65 14.62 -10.61
C MET A 468 7.88 15.93 -10.83
N THR A 469 6.55 15.91 -10.81
CA THR A 469 5.70 17.07 -11.11
C THR A 469 5.10 17.73 -9.88
N ARG A 470 4.71 16.93 -8.87
CA ARG A 470 3.97 17.33 -7.66
C ARG A 470 2.63 18.02 -7.97
N LEU A 471 2.01 17.66 -9.10
CA LEU A 471 0.74 18.25 -9.54
C LEU A 471 -0.45 17.57 -8.84
N THR A 472 -1.38 18.39 -8.36
CA THR A 472 -2.70 17.93 -7.93
C THR A 472 -3.61 17.74 -9.14
N ARG A 473 -4.77 17.15 -8.93
CA ARG A 473 -5.78 16.94 -9.99
C ARG A 473 -6.24 18.26 -10.62
N SER A 474 -6.35 19.34 -9.86
CA SER A 474 -6.69 20.67 -10.37
C SER A 474 -5.52 21.40 -11.06
N GLY A 475 -4.31 20.81 -11.04
CA GLY A 475 -3.10 21.41 -11.60
C GLY A 475 -2.35 22.35 -10.65
N ARG A 476 -2.69 22.41 -9.36
CA ARG A 476 -1.88 23.10 -8.35
C ARG A 476 -0.60 22.33 -8.12
N VAL A 477 0.46 23.02 -7.68
CA VAL A 477 1.71 22.34 -7.27
C VAL A 477 1.72 22.20 -5.76
N SER A 478 1.87 20.98 -5.26
CA SER A 478 1.98 20.71 -3.84
C SER A 478 3.38 20.99 -3.32
N GLY A 479 3.55 22.14 -2.67
CA GLY A 479 4.82 22.59 -2.08
C GLY A 479 5.84 23.14 -3.07
N PRO A 480 7.09 23.39 -2.62
CA PRO A 480 8.09 24.07 -3.43
C PRO A 480 8.67 23.17 -4.52
N SER A 481 9.11 23.79 -5.63
CA SER A 481 9.61 23.06 -6.81
C SER A 481 10.90 22.27 -6.56
N HIS A 482 11.70 22.67 -5.57
CA HIS A 482 12.94 21.95 -5.23
C HIS A 482 12.68 20.59 -4.57
N GLU A 483 11.46 20.32 -4.11
CA GLU A 483 11.07 19.00 -3.59
C GLU A 483 10.71 17.98 -4.70
N ARG A 484 10.75 18.39 -5.97
CA ARG A 484 10.58 17.47 -7.10
C ARG A 484 11.78 16.55 -7.21
N LEU A 485 11.50 15.28 -7.47
CA LEU A 485 12.55 14.32 -7.78
C LEU A 485 12.95 14.38 -9.26
N SER A 486 14.20 14.06 -9.56
CA SER A 486 14.62 13.69 -10.91
C SER A 486 14.00 12.33 -11.29
N ALA A 487 14.03 11.98 -12.58
CA ALA A 487 13.53 10.68 -13.05
C ALA A 487 14.27 9.51 -12.39
N HIS A 488 15.59 9.62 -12.22
CA HIS A 488 16.41 8.61 -11.54
C HIS A 488 16.01 8.45 -10.06
N GLU A 489 15.87 9.54 -9.32
CA GLU A 489 15.45 9.52 -7.92
C GLU A 489 14.04 8.94 -7.76
N ALA A 490 13.12 9.30 -8.67
CA ALA A 490 11.75 8.75 -8.67
C ALA A 490 11.74 7.25 -8.95
N LEU A 491 12.56 6.75 -9.89
CA LEU A 491 12.70 5.31 -10.13
C LEU A 491 13.37 4.60 -8.93
N ALA A 492 14.43 5.22 -8.37
CA ALA A 492 15.10 4.69 -7.19
C ALA A 492 14.14 4.55 -6.00
N ALA A 493 13.21 5.49 -5.81
CA ALA A 493 12.20 5.41 -4.75
C ALA A 493 11.33 4.13 -4.84
N TYR A 494 11.01 3.67 -6.05
CA TYR A 494 10.22 2.44 -6.27
C TYR A 494 11.07 1.19 -6.57
N THR A 495 12.39 1.27 -6.43
CA THR A 495 13.32 0.17 -6.65
C THR A 495 14.31 0.05 -5.49
N SER A 496 15.53 0.59 -5.61
CA SER A 496 16.61 0.49 -4.61
C SER A 496 16.25 1.14 -3.27
N GLY A 497 15.57 2.30 -3.27
CA GLY A 497 15.11 2.97 -2.05
C GLY A 497 14.04 2.16 -1.30
N ALA A 498 13.03 1.66 -2.04
CA ALA A 498 12.01 0.79 -1.43
C ALA A 498 12.62 -0.53 -0.92
N ALA A 499 13.54 -1.14 -1.67
CA ALA A 499 14.27 -2.33 -1.21
C ALA A 499 15.05 -2.04 0.08
N ALA A 500 15.71 -0.90 0.19
CA ALA A 500 16.42 -0.49 1.39
C ALA A 500 15.47 -0.32 2.58
N ALA A 501 14.36 0.41 2.41
CA ALA A 501 13.36 0.62 3.45
C ALA A 501 12.70 -0.68 3.92
N MET A 502 12.61 -1.68 3.05
CA MET A 502 12.08 -3.02 3.38
C MET A 502 13.16 -4.01 3.84
N GLY A 503 14.43 -3.59 3.98
CA GLY A 503 15.53 -4.48 4.38
C GLY A 503 15.84 -5.58 3.35
N MET A 504 15.67 -5.29 2.04
CA MET A 504 15.92 -6.23 0.93
C MET A 504 17.29 -6.02 0.27
N THR A 505 18.24 -5.40 0.94
CA THR A 505 19.57 -5.08 0.40
C THR A 505 20.70 -5.97 0.92
N GLY A 506 20.43 -6.79 1.93
CA GLY A 506 21.43 -7.62 2.62
C GLY A 506 21.60 -9.02 2.06
N THR A 507 22.59 -9.74 2.60
CA THR A 507 22.92 -11.13 2.21
C THR A 507 21.95 -12.19 2.75
N HIS A 508 21.10 -11.83 3.73
CA HIS A 508 20.16 -12.75 4.39
C HIS A 508 18.75 -12.77 3.78
N ALA A 509 18.38 -11.70 3.12
CA ALA A 509 17.20 -11.64 2.26
C ALA A 509 17.68 -11.50 0.82
N GLY A 510 17.01 -12.08 -0.15
CA GLY A 510 17.39 -11.88 -1.54
C GLY A 510 17.55 -10.40 -1.83
N ARG A 511 18.65 -9.99 -2.43
CA ARG A 511 18.91 -8.60 -2.82
C ARG A 511 17.97 -8.24 -3.96
N ALA A 512 17.13 -7.24 -3.77
CA ALA A 512 16.17 -6.74 -4.74
C ALA A 512 16.34 -5.22 -4.97
N GLY A 513 15.61 -4.67 -5.93
CA GLY A 513 15.63 -3.24 -6.25
C GLY A 513 16.82 -2.79 -7.08
N GLU A 514 17.74 -3.70 -7.41
CA GLU A 514 18.90 -3.48 -8.29
C GLU A 514 19.10 -4.71 -9.18
N LEU A 515 19.56 -4.51 -10.42
CA LEU A 515 19.94 -5.58 -11.33
C LEU A 515 21.46 -5.78 -11.29
N THR A 516 21.95 -6.40 -10.21
CA THR A 516 23.36 -6.69 -10.01
C THR A 516 23.60 -8.19 -9.91
N ARG A 517 24.84 -8.64 -10.10
CA ARG A 517 25.15 -10.08 -10.00
C ARG A 517 24.81 -10.63 -8.62
N GLY A 518 24.10 -11.75 -8.64
CA GLY A 518 23.61 -12.42 -7.43
C GLY A 518 22.30 -11.83 -6.88
N ALA A 519 21.84 -10.69 -7.38
CA ALA A 519 20.52 -10.16 -7.04
C ALA A 519 19.40 -11.07 -7.57
N LEU A 520 18.23 -10.96 -6.97
CA LEU A 520 17.03 -11.61 -7.46
C LEU A 520 16.73 -11.13 -8.90
N ALA A 521 16.36 -12.05 -9.77
CA ALA A 521 15.92 -11.73 -11.12
C ALA A 521 14.47 -11.21 -11.11
N ASP A 522 14.28 -10.11 -10.41
CA ASP A 522 13.03 -9.35 -10.35
C ASP A 522 13.20 -8.12 -11.25
N LEU A 523 12.50 -8.09 -12.39
CA LEU A 523 12.68 -7.04 -13.40
C LEU A 523 11.39 -6.76 -14.16
N VAL A 524 11.36 -5.57 -14.78
CA VAL A 524 10.27 -5.09 -15.64
C VAL A 524 10.82 -4.68 -16.99
N ILE A 525 10.12 -5.05 -18.06
CA ILE A 525 10.36 -4.53 -19.41
C ILE A 525 9.30 -3.48 -19.73
N VAL A 526 9.75 -2.26 -20.00
CA VAL A 526 8.89 -1.11 -20.35
C VAL A 526 9.12 -0.66 -21.80
N THR A 527 8.12 -0.01 -22.40
CA THR A 527 8.12 0.37 -23.83
C THR A 527 9.07 1.50 -24.19
N GLY A 528 9.63 2.21 -23.22
CA GLY A 528 10.56 3.30 -23.41
C GLY A 528 11.37 3.56 -22.15
N ASP A 529 12.30 4.50 -22.20
CA ASP A 529 13.18 4.79 -21.08
C ASP A 529 12.54 5.77 -20.10
N PRO A 530 12.21 5.35 -18.87
CA PRO A 530 11.61 6.24 -17.88
C PRO A 530 12.58 7.35 -17.42
N LEU A 531 13.90 7.18 -17.60
CA LEU A 531 14.89 8.19 -17.22
C LEU A 531 15.06 9.28 -18.28
N ASP A 532 14.80 8.96 -19.57
CA ASP A 532 14.90 9.88 -20.71
C ASP A 532 13.52 10.46 -21.11
N THR A 533 12.43 10.02 -20.46
CA THR A 533 11.06 10.47 -20.77
C THR A 533 10.71 11.71 -19.94
N ALA A 534 10.11 12.71 -20.58
CA ALA A 534 9.62 13.90 -19.88
C ALA A 534 8.62 13.52 -18.76
N ALA A 535 8.66 14.26 -17.64
CA ALA A 535 7.87 13.94 -16.47
C ALA A 535 6.37 13.72 -16.79
N GLU A 536 5.78 14.58 -17.61
CA GLU A 536 4.36 14.54 -17.98
C GLU A 536 4.00 13.36 -18.89
N ALA A 537 4.99 12.70 -19.48
CA ALA A 537 4.82 11.60 -20.44
C ALA A 537 5.14 10.21 -19.86
N VAL A 538 5.71 10.12 -18.66
CA VAL A 538 6.16 8.84 -18.05
C VAL A 538 5.02 7.84 -17.92
N THR A 539 3.81 8.27 -17.59
CA THR A 539 2.62 7.42 -17.52
C THR A 539 2.19 6.83 -18.86
N GLY A 540 2.66 7.39 -19.99
CA GLY A 540 2.44 6.85 -21.31
C GLY A 540 3.30 5.61 -21.63
N LEU A 541 4.29 5.31 -20.80
CA LEU A 541 5.09 4.09 -20.91
C LEU A 541 4.27 2.89 -20.44
N GLY A 542 4.32 1.80 -21.22
CA GLY A 542 3.62 0.57 -20.89
C GLY A 542 4.56 -0.48 -20.29
N VAL A 543 4.11 -1.14 -19.23
CA VAL A 543 4.73 -2.39 -18.77
C VAL A 543 4.38 -3.50 -19.76
N LYS A 544 5.37 -4.17 -20.30
CA LYS A 544 5.22 -5.26 -21.31
C LYS A 544 5.45 -6.63 -20.71
N ALA A 545 6.35 -6.73 -19.76
CA ALA A 545 6.57 -7.98 -19.07
C ALA A 545 7.11 -7.71 -17.66
N THR A 546 6.77 -8.61 -16.75
CA THR A 546 7.22 -8.58 -15.35
C THR A 546 7.76 -9.96 -15.01
N MET A 547 8.97 -9.99 -14.49
CA MET A 547 9.63 -11.20 -14.04
C MET A 547 9.90 -11.11 -12.53
N ARG A 548 9.60 -12.18 -11.81
CA ARG A 548 9.92 -12.34 -10.41
C ARG A 548 10.69 -13.64 -10.19
N GLY A 549 11.88 -13.55 -9.61
CA GLY A 549 12.73 -14.72 -9.36
C GLY A 549 13.02 -15.54 -10.63
N GLY A 550 13.21 -14.88 -11.77
CA GLY A 550 13.48 -15.51 -13.04
C GLY A 550 12.25 -16.14 -13.73
N GLN A 551 11.05 -15.94 -13.19
CA GLN A 551 9.80 -16.43 -13.78
C GLN A 551 8.90 -15.28 -14.21
N TRP A 552 8.31 -15.38 -15.40
CA TRP A 552 7.37 -14.39 -15.89
C TRP A 552 6.06 -14.45 -15.08
N THR A 553 5.70 -13.35 -14.46
CA THR A 553 4.41 -13.18 -13.78
C THR A 553 3.40 -12.44 -14.65
N HIS A 554 3.90 -11.69 -15.65
CA HIS A 554 3.12 -11.03 -16.71
C HIS A 554 3.95 -10.96 -17.98
N ARG A 555 3.30 -11.21 -19.16
CA ARG A 555 3.90 -11.09 -20.49
C ARG A 555 2.84 -11.01 -21.58
#